data_b5ed2f13f2c79db25cf1a66f70381c6a
#
_entry.id   b5ed2f13f2c79db25cf1a66f70381c6a
#
_cell.length_a   1.000
_cell.length_b   1.000
_cell.length_c   1.000
_cell.angle_alpha   90.00
_cell.angle_beta   90.00
_cell.angle_gamma   90.00
#
_symmetry.space_group_name_H-M   'P 1'
#
loop_
_entity.id
_entity.type
_entity.pdbx_description
1 polymer ?
#
loop_
_entity_poly.entity_id
_entity_poly.type
_entity_poly.pdbx_seq_one_letter_code
_entity_poly.pdbx_strand_id
1 'polypeptide(L)'
;MHSKETAKESLTYAAAGVDIDAGNRAVELMKDAVKATYRPEVLGDLGGFGGLFSLVNSRIKKPVLVSGTDGVGTKLRLAIMMDKHDTVGQDCVAMSVNDILVQGAEPLFFLDYIAVGKLEPEQVAAVVKGVAGACRESGCALLGGETAEMAGFYGDGDYDLAGFGVGIVDRDRLITGETIGEGDILIGLPSTGVHSNGFSLVRKIILDRMNMKLTDYIDELGMSVGESLLTPTRLYPRPCLPVIRNFTVKGMVHITGGGFYENIPRVLPDGIGVEIDVTAWPRLPVFELLRKWGDVAWPEMYRTFNMGIGMIMIVDAGDASAVMKNLADRNEKAYVIGRTVKAGADRVVLGGGVFNG
;
A
#
# COMPACT_ATOMS: atom_id res chain seq x y z
N MET A 1 34.07 -45.35 -40.41
CA MET A 1 33.83 -44.29 -39.36
C MET A 1 32.58 -43.51 -39.77
N HIS A 2 31.43 -43.84 -39.18
CA HIS A 2 30.19 -43.09 -39.38
C HIS A 2 30.15 -42.00 -38.29
N SER A 3 30.32 -40.77 -38.73
CA SER A 3 30.07 -39.59 -37.86
C SER A 3 28.57 -39.57 -37.56
N LYS A 4 28.18 -39.78 -36.30
CA LYS A 4 26.84 -39.46 -35.81
C LYS A 4 26.70 -37.95 -35.90
N GLU A 5 25.96 -37.46 -36.89
CA GLU A 5 25.40 -36.12 -36.83
C GLU A 5 24.43 -36.06 -35.62
N THR A 6 24.85 -35.42 -34.56
CA THR A 6 23.91 -35.01 -33.48
C THR A 6 22.92 -34.03 -34.12
N ALA A 7 21.68 -34.47 -34.32
CA ALA A 7 20.59 -33.56 -34.70
C ALA A 7 20.58 -32.41 -33.70
N LYS A 8 20.83 -31.18 -34.18
CA LYS A 8 20.65 -29.97 -33.37
C LYS A 8 19.16 -29.92 -33.01
N GLU A 9 18.87 -30.01 -31.70
CA GLU A 9 17.51 -29.72 -31.23
C GLU A 9 17.11 -28.32 -31.71
N SER A 10 15.88 -28.21 -32.23
CA SER A 10 15.35 -26.87 -32.61
C SER A 10 15.15 -26.02 -31.39
N LEU A 11 15.65 -24.81 -31.42
CA LEU A 11 15.41 -23.83 -30.36
C LEU A 11 13.91 -23.51 -30.26
N THR A 12 13.36 -23.58 -29.05
CA THR A 12 11.99 -23.21 -28.73
C THR A 12 11.99 -22.00 -27.80
N TYR A 13 10.84 -21.31 -27.68
CA TYR A 13 10.70 -20.18 -26.76
C TYR A 13 10.85 -20.64 -25.30
N ALA A 14 10.31 -21.81 -24.97
CA ALA A 14 10.52 -22.45 -23.66
C ALA A 14 12.00 -22.75 -23.38
N ALA A 15 12.75 -23.23 -24.37
CA ALA A 15 14.20 -23.46 -24.23
C ALA A 15 14.99 -22.13 -24.08
N ALA A 16 14.42 -21.02 -24.49
CA ALA A 16 14.96 -19.68 -24.27
C ALA A 16 14.51 -19.04 -22.93
N GLY A 17 13.74 -19.78 -22.10
CA GLY A 17 13.35 -19.37 -20.75
C GLY A 17 12.00 -18.67 -20.66
N VAL A 18 11.10 -18.82 -21.67
CA VAL A 18 9.74 -18.27 -21.61
C VAL A 18 8.73 -19.39 -21.89
N ASP A 19 7.91 -19.73 -20.87
CA ASP A 19 6.92 -20.81 -20.94
C ASP A 19 5.49 -20.25 -21.08
N ILE A 20 4.99 -20.28 -22.33
CA ILE A 20 3.64 -19.80 -22.66
C ILE A 20 2.56 -20.65 -21.96
N ASP A 21 2.75 -21.95 -21.81
CA ASP A 21 1.75 -22.84 -21.19
C ASP A 21 1.65 -22.57 -19.69
N ALA A 22 2.77 -22.30 -19.02
CA ALA A 22 2.80 -21.85 -17.65
C ALA A 22 2.05 -20.51 -17.47
N GLY A 23 2.25 -19.56 -18.39
CA GLY A 23 1.51 -18.30 -18.43
C GLY A 23 0.00 -18.50 -18.53
N ASN A 24 -0.46 -19.32 -19.49
CA ASN A 24 -1.87 -19.66 -19.67
C ASN A 24 -2.46 -20.31 -18.42
N ARG A 25 -1.72 -21.21 -17.77
CA ARG A 25 -2.14 -21.85 -16.52
C ARG A 25 -2.27 -20.84 -15.38
N ALA A 26 -1.34 -19.90 -15.23
CA ALA A 26 -1.44 -18.84 -14.22
C ALA A 26 -2.72 -18.03 -14.41
N VAL A 27 -3.04 -17.62 -15.65
CA VAL A 27 -4.29 -16.89 -15.96
C VAL A 27 -5.52 -17.70 -15.56
N GLU A 28 -5.57 -18.99 -15.86
CA GLU A 28 -6.71 -19.83 -15.46
C GLU A 28 -6.87 -19.94 -13.94
N LEU A 29 -5.76 -20.07 -13.19
CA LEU A 29 -5.77 -20.16 -11.72
C LEU A 29 -6.24 -18.89 -11.01
N MET A 30 -6.10 -17.70 -11.63
CA MET A 30 -6.49 -16.41 -11.04
C MET A 30 -7.84 -15.88 -11.53
N LYS A 31 -8.38 -16.42 -12.60
CA LYS A 31 -9.56 -15.93 -13.34
C LYS A 31 -10.78 -15.67 -12.46
N ASP A 32 -11.13 -16.61 -11.58
CA ASP A 32 -12.30 -16.45 -10.71
C ASP A 32 -12.09 -15.35 -9.67
N ALA A 33 -10.86 -15.20 -9.14
CA ALA A 33 -10.52 -14.14 -8.19
C ALA A 33 -10.63 -12.76 -8.86
N VAL A 34 -10.14 -12.63 -10.09
CA VAL A 34 -10.23 -11.40 -10.89
C VAL A 34 -11.69 -11.06 -11.18
N LYS A 35 -12.49 -12.02 -11.67
CA LYS A 35 -13.92 -11.83 -11.96
C LYS A 35 -14.72 -11.41 -10.72
N ALA A 36 -14.36 -11.90 -9.53
CA ALA A 36 -15.01 -11.52 -8.28
C ALA A 36 -14.82 -10.04 -7.90
N THR A 37 -13.92 -9.31 -8.58
CA THR A 37 -13.72 -7.86 -8.41
C THR A 37 -14.61 -7.03 -9.34
N TYR A 38 -15.24 -7.65 -10.36
CA TYR A 38 -15.95 -6.94 -11.41
C TYR A 38 -17.16 -6.18 -10.87
N ARG A 39 -17.30 -4.98 -11.36
CA ARG A 39 -18.40 -4.06 -11.11
C ARG A 39 -19.23 -3.94 -12.39
N PRO A 40 -20.50 -3.44 -12.32
CA PRO A 40 -21.32 -3.23 -13.52
C PRO A 40 -20.68 -2.36 -14.61
N GLU A 41 -19.72 -1.52 -14.22
CA GLU A 41 -19.01 -0.62 -15.12
C GLU A 41 -17.90 -1.32 -15.93
N VAL A 42 -17.51 -2.53 -15.58
CA VAL A 42 -16.54 -3.32 -16.37
C VAL A 42 -17.21 -3.85 -17.64
N LEU A 43 -16.66 -3.47 -18.81
CA LEU A 43 -17.19 -3.84 -20.12
C LEU A 43 -16.25 -4.82 -20.83
N GLY A 44 -16.31 -6.08 -20.48
CA GLY A 44 -15.48 -7.11 -21.11
C GLY A 44 -15.05 -8.19 -20.13
N ASP A 45 -14.19 -9.07 -20.60
CA ASP A 45 -13.66 -10.20 -19.84
C ASP A 45 -12.12 -10.16 -19.83
N LEU A 46 -11.51 -10.94 -18.95
CA LEU A 46 -10.06 -11.12 -18.90
C LEU A 46 -9.55 -11.76 -20.20
N GLY A 47 -8.40 -11.27 -20.70
CA GLY A 47 -7.73 -11.80 -21.89
C GLY A 47 -7.91 -10.97 -23.17
N GLY A 48 -8.56 -9.79 -23.09
CA GLY A 48 -8.52 -8.79 -24.17
C GLY A 48 -7.22 -7.99 -24.19
N PHE A 49 -7.00 -7.20 -25.25
CA PHE A 49 -5.83 -6.30 -25.34
C PHE A 49 -5.84 -5.16 -24.35
N GLY A 50 -6.98 -4.86 -23.73
CA GLY A 50 -7.11 -3.81 -22.73
C GLY A 50 -8.40 -3.96 -21.93
N GLY A 51 -8.38 -3.46 -20.71
CA GLY A 51 -9.55 -3.40 -19.85
C GLY A 51 -10.45 -2.23 -20.21
N LEU A 52 -11.76 -2.46 -20.21
CA LEU A 52 -12.77 -1.45 -20.54
C LEU A 52 -13.61 -1.13 -19.29
N PHE A 53 -13.71 0.16 -18.96
CA PHE A 53 -14.48 0.63 -17.82
C PHE A 53 -15.39 1.79 -18.20
N SER A 54 -16.69 1.67 -17.93
CA SER A 54 -17.70 2.68 -18.26
C SER A 54 -17.82 3.73 -17.17
N LEU A 55 -17.90 5.00 -17.56
CA LEU A 55 -18.18 6.10 -16.64
C LEU A 55 -19.64 6.59 -16.74
N VAL A 56 -20.48 5.95 -17.55
CA VAL A 56 -21.86 6.42 -17.86
C VAL A 56 -22.75 6.53 -16.63
N ASN A 57 -22.55 5.69 -15.63
CA ASN A 57 -23.36 5.67 -14.40
C ASN A 57 -22.74 6.49 -13.25
N SER A 58 -21.67 7.23 -13.50
CA SER A 58 -21.07 8.05 -12.46
C SER A 58 -22.03 9.18 -12.07
N ARG A 59 -22.28 9.32 -10.76
CA ARG A 59 -23.09 10.44 -10.22
C ARG A 59 -22.29 11.73 -10.09
N ILE A 60 -21.09 11.75 -10.64
CA ILE A 60 -20.13 12.87 -10.54
C ILE A 60 -20.40 13.86 -11.66
N LYS A 61 -20.61 15.11 -11.30
CA LYS A 61 -20.98 16.18 -12.25
C LYS A 61 -19.78 16.70 -13.04
N LYS A 62 -18.63 16.84 -12.37
CA LYS A 62 -17.39 17.36 -12.95
C LYS A 62 -16.28 16.32 -12.70
N PRO A 63 -16.28 15.21 -13.44
CA PRO A 63 -15.37 14.10 -13.15
C PRO A 63 -13.91 14.47 -13.38
N VAL A 64 -13.07 14.16 -12.39
CA VAL A 64 -11.61 14.19 -12.47
C VAL A 64 -11.10 12.79 -12.19
N LEU A 65 -10.28 12.24 -13.06
CA LEU A 65 -9.60 10.99 -12.83
C LEU A 65 -8.32 11.26 -12.02
N VAL A 66 -8.11 10.44 -11.01
CA VAL A 66 -6.89 10.43 -10.20
C VAL A 66 -6.21 9.09 -10.40
N SER A 67 -4.93 9.09 -10.69
CA SER A 67 -4.16 7.88 -10.90
C SER A 67 -2.91 7.86 -10.03
N GLY A 68 -2.52 6.67 -9.60
CA GLY A 68 -1.29 6.41 -8.87
C GLY A 68 -0.68 5.09 -9.31
N THR A 69 0.63 5.02 -9.29
CA THR A 69 1.38 3.79 -9.51
C THR A 69 2.42 3.63 -8.42
N ASP A 70 2.54 2.43 -7.91
CA ASP A 70 3.53 2.10 -6.88
C ASP A 70 3.88 0.61 -6.95
N GLY A 71 5.03 0.25 -6.37
CA GLY A 71 5.46 -1.12 -6.18
C GLY A 71 5.38 -1.55 -4.71
N VAL A 72 5.64 -2.83 -4.47
CA VAL A 72 5.74 -3.35 -3.09
C VAL A 72 7.12 -3.04 -2.49
N GLY A 73 8.14 -3.01 -3.31
CA GLY A 73 9.51 -2.77 -2.89
C GLY A 73 10.14 -3.97 -2.18
N THR A 74 11.15 -3.70 -1.33
CA THR A 74 12.02 -4.75 -0.78
C THR A 74 11.36 -5.67 0.27
N LYS A 75 10.08 -5.43 0.62
CA LYS A 75 9.24 -6.37 1.38
C LYS A 75 9.09 -7.70 0.62
N LEU A 76 9.06 -7.67 -0.73
CA LEU A 76 9.00 -8.86 -1.58
C LEU A 76 10.08 -9.89 -1.21
N ARG A 77 11.28 -9.45 -0.84
CA ARG A 77 12.33 -10.38 -0.44
C ARG A 77 11.95 -11.25 0.76
N LEU A 78 11.19 -10.69 1.71
CA LEU A 78 10.70 -11.46 2.86
C LEU A 78 9.61 -12.44 2.44
N ALA A 79 8.71 -12.05 1.53
CA ALA A 79 7.69 -12.92 0.97
C ALA A 79 8.31 -14.12 0.25
N ILE A 80 9.35 -13.90 -0.55
CA ILE A 80 10.11 -14.94 -1.24
C ILE A 80 10.80 -15.87 -0.23
N MET A 81 11.48 -15.33 0.79
CA MET A 81 12.16 -16.12 1.82
C MET A 81 11.21 -16.96 2.67
N MET A 82 9.95 -16.52 2.84
CA MET A 82 8.91 -17.19 3.62
C MET A 82 8.00 -18.08 2.75
N ASP A 83 8.21 -18.09 1.43
CA ASP A 83 7.32 -18.75 0.46
C ASP A 83 5.85 -18.35 0.69
N LYS A 84 5.61 -17.03 0.97
CA LYS A 84 4.30 -16.48 1.29
C LYS A 84 3.99 -15.28 0.40
N HIS A 85 3.18 -15.51 -0.62
CA HIS A 85 2.99 -14.58 -1.72
C HIS A 85 1.62 -13.89 -1.75
N ASP A 86 0.66 -14.36 -0.96
CA ASP A 86 -0.73 -13.89 -0.93
C ASP A 86 -0.92 -12.51 -0.26
N THR A 87 0.04 -12.08 0.58
CA THR A 87 -0.06 -10.82 1.33
C THR A 87 0.42 -9.61 0.53
N VAL A 88 1.46 -9.78 -0.28
CA VAL A 88 2.12 -8.67 -0.99
C VAL A 88 1.26 -8.08 -2.12
N GLY A 89 0.30 -8.85 -2.64
CA GLY A 89 -0.71 -8.34 -3.57
C GLY A 89 -1.56 -7.24 -2.94
N GLN A 90 -1.93 -7.38 -1.65
CA GLN A 90 -2.62 -6.32 -0.92
C GLN A 90 -1.73 -5.10 -0.71
N ASP A 91 -0.43 -5.29 -0.42
CA ASP A 91 0.51 -4.17 -0.30
C ASP A 91 0.53 -3.34 -1.59
N CYS A 92 0.64 -4.00 -2.75
CA CYS A 92 0.66 -3.34 -4.05
C CYS A 92 -0.58 -2.48 -4.30
N VAL A 93 -1.77 -3.05 -4.05
CA VAL A 93 -3.04 -2.32 -4.21
C VAL A 93 -3.13 -1.17 -3.21
N ALA A 94 -2.81 -1.42 -1.94
CA ALA A 94 -2.94 -0.44 -0.89
C ALA A 94 -2.06 0.79 -1.12
N MET A 95 -0.82 0.61 -1.58
CA MET A 95 0.09 1.73 -1.86
C MET A 95 -0.53 2.68 -2.90
N SER A 96 -1.09 2.14 -3.99
CA SER A 96 -1.68 2.98 -5.05
C SER A 96 -3.07 3.53 -4.68
N VAL A 97 -3.98 2.71 -4.11
CA VAL A 97 -5.36 3.17 -3.84
C VAL A 97 -5.45 4.12 -2.66
N ASN A 98 -4.56 4.01 -1.66
CA ASN A 98 -4.50 4.96 -0.57
C ASN A 98 -4.01 6.33 -1.05
N ASP A 99 -3.08 6.38 -2.01
CA ASP A 99 -2.61 7.63 -2.63
C ASP A 99 -3.68 8.29 -3.50
N ILE A 100 -4.52 7.50 -4.18
CA ILE A 100 -5.70 8.02 -4.87
C ILE A 100 -6.70 8.60 -3.87
N LEU A 101 -6.93 7.90 -2.78
CA LEU A 101 -7.88 8.28 -1.74
C LEU A 101 -7.55 9.62 -1.08
N VAL A 102 -6.26 9.94 -0.86
CA VAL A 102 -5.87 11.22 -0.23
C VAL A 102 -6.25 12.45 -1.04
N GLN A 103 -6.54 12.28 -2.35
CA GLN A 103 -7.11 13.32 -3.20
C GLN A 103 -8.65 13.37 -3.14
N GLY A 104 -9.29 12.54 -2.29
CA GLY A 104 -10.76 12.43 -2.18
C GLY A 104 -11.38 11.50 -3.23
N ALA A 105 -10.58 10.81 -4.04
CA ALA A 105 -11.08 9.98 -5.12
C ALA A 105 -11.51 8.57 -4.66
N GLU A 106 -12.61 8.09 -5.24
CA GLU A 106 -13.07 6.72 -5.10
C GLU A 106 -12.32 5.83 -6.11
N PRO A 107 -11.66 4.73 -5.69
CA PRO A 107 -11.01 3.80 -6.61
C PRO A 107 -12.02 3.18 -7.60
N LEU A 108 -11.67 3.14 -8.88
CA LEU A 108 -12.49 2.55 -9.94
C LEU A 108 -11.95 1.21 -10.39
N PHE A 109 -10.69 1.19 -10.80
CA PHE A 109 -10.03 -0.01 -11.29
C PHE A 109 -8.52 0.01 -11.02
N PHE A 110 -7.94 -1.16 -11.12
CA PHE A 110 -6.53 -1.45 -10.87
C PHE A 110 -5.96 -2.32 -12.00
N LEU A 111 -4.70 -2.14 -12.30
CA LEU A 111 -3.90 -2.98 -13.18
C LEU A 111 -2.62 -3.36 -12.42
N ASP A 112 -2.13 -4.58 -12.62
CA ASP A 112 -0.84 -5.02 -12.06
C ASP A 112 0.19 -5.32 -13.15
N TYR A 113 1.46 -5.26 -12.78
CA TYR A 113 2.59 -5.74 -13.56
C TYR A 113 3.43 -6.65 -12.67
N ILE A 114 3.59 -7.89 -13.09
CA ILE A 114 4.39 -8.90 -12.40
C ILE A 114 5.54 -9.31 -13.32
N ALA A 115 6.78 -9.04 -12.92
CA ALA A 115 7.97 -9.52 -13.60
C ALA A 115 8.59 -10.66 -12.79
N VAL A 116 8.80 -11.81 -13.41
CA VAL A 116 9.32 -13.02 -12.76
C VAL A 116 10.59 -13.51 -13.43
N GLY A 117 11.50 -14.12 -12.69
CA GLY A 117 12.70 -14.79 -13.27
C GLY A 117 12.31 -16.04 -14.02
N LYS A 118 11.46 -16.85 -13.38
CA LYS A 118 10.84 -18.05 -13.94
C LYS A 118 9.38 -18.07 -13.52
N LEU A 119 8.48 -18.36 -14.47
CA LEU A 119 7.06 -18.35 -14.22
C LEU A 119 6.62 -19.62 -13.50
N GLU A 120 6.27 -19.46 -12.22
CA GLU A 120 5.62 -20.51 -11.42
C GLU A 120 4.14 -20.17 -11.24
N PRO A 121 3.23 -20.88 -11.94
CA PRO A 121 1.81 -20.50 -12.04
C PRO A 121 1.11 -20.33 -10.69
N GLU A 122 1.41 -21.19 -9.73
CA GLU A 122 0.82 -21.15 -8.39
C GLU A 122 1.27 -19.93 -7.58
N GLN A 123 2.55 -19.53 -7.71
CA GLN A 123 3.11 -18.33 -7.07
C GLN A 123 2.45 -17.08 -7.64
N VAL A 124 2.41 -16.93 -8.97
CA VAL A 124 1.76 -15.80 -9.63
C VAL A 124 0.28 -15.73 -9.28
N ALA A 125 -0.42 -16.87 -9.30
CA ALA A 125 -1.82 -16.92 -8.90
C ALA A 125 -2.06 -16.52 -7.45
N ALA A 126 -1.14 -16.86 -6.52
CA ALA A 126 -1.23 -16.43 -5.12
C ALA A 126 -1.09 -14.91 -4.99
N VAL A 127 -0.12 -14.31 -5.68
CA VAL A 127 0.06 -12.84 -5.72
C VAL A 127 -1.20 -12.16 -6.25
N VAL A 128 -1.71 -12.60 -7.42
CA VAL A 128 -2.90 -11.98 -8.05
C VAL A 128 -4.17 -12.18 -7.23
N LYS A 129 -4.32 -13.30 -6.52
CA LYS A 129 -5.42 -13.48 -5.54
C LYS A 129 -5.36 -12.46 -4.42
N GLY A 130 -4.17 -12.12 -3.92
CA GLY A 130 -3.96 -11.03 -2.97
C GLY A 130 -4.35 -9.67 -3.55
N VAL A 131 -3.94 -9.37 -4.78
CA VAL A 131 -4.33 -8.16 -5.52
C VAL A 131 -5.86 -8.09 -5.67
N ALA A 132 -6.50 -9.16 -6.15
CA ALA A 132 -7.95 -9.21 -6.36
C ALA A 132 -8.73 -9.05 -5.04
N GLY A 133 -8.26 -9.68 -3.96
CA GLY A 133 -8.85 -9.54 -2.63
C GLY A 133 -8.85 -8.09 -2.15
N ALA A 134 -7.72 -7.40 -2.30
CA ALA A 134 -7.55 -6.00 -1.94
C ALA A 134 -8.36 -5.06 -2.84
N CYS A 135 -8.42 -5.32 -4.13
CA CYS A 135 -9.27 -4.58 -5.06
C CYS A 135 -10.74 -4.66 -4.66
N ARG A 136 -11.24 -5.86 -4.36
CA ARG A 136 -12.62 -6.07 -3.89
C ARG A 136 -12.90 -5.33 -2.58
N GLU A 137 -11.98 -5.38 -1.61
CA GLU A 137 -12.12 -4.66 -0.34
C GLU A 137 -12.13 -3.14 -0.54
N SER A 138 -11.31 -2.64 -1.46
CA SER A 138 -11.25 -1.22 -1.82
C SER A 138 -12.41 -0.76 -2.71
N GLY A 139 -13.23 -1.68 -3.21
CA GLY A 139 -14.35 -1.39 -4.11
C GLY A 139 -13.91 -1.06 -5.54
N CYS A 140 -12.71 -1.46 -5.96
CA CYS A 140 -12.25 -1.30 -7.35
C CYS A 140 -12.18 -2.63 -8.09
N ALA A 141 -12.24 -2.59 -9.43
CA ALA A 141 -12.10 -3.77 -10.26
C ALA A 141 -10.63 -4.03 -10.62
N LEU A 142 -10.16 -5.26 -10.48
CA LEU A 142 -8.92 -5.68 -11.14
C LEU A 142 -9.24 -5.90 -12.63
N LEU A 143 -8.88 -4.92 -13.45
CA LEU A 143 -9.33 -4.83 -14.83
C LEU A 143 -8.43 -5.60 -15.81
N GLY A 144 -7.22 -5.90 -15.41
CA GLY A 144 -6.20 -6.62 -16.15
C GLY A 144 -4.84 -6.43 -15.54
N GLY A 145 -3.83 -6.85 -16.26
CA GLY A 145 -2.43 -6.74 -15.85
C GLY A 145 -1.51 -7.38 -16.89
N GLU A 146 -0.24 -7.50 -16.53
CA GLU A 146 0.80 -8.15 -17.33
C GLU A 146 1.65 -9.04 -16.44
N THR A 147 1.95 -10.24 -16.92
CA THR A 147 2.96 -11.12 -16.30
C THR A 147 4.07 -11.37 -17.31
N ALA A 148 5.26 -10.86 -17.03
CA ALA A 148 6.44 -10.96 -17.88
C ALA A 148 7.45 -11.96 -17.30
N GLU A 149 7.77 -13.03 -18.05
CA GLU A 149 8.88 -13.91 -17.75
C GLU A 149 10.18 -13.31 -18.28
N MET A 150 11.07 -12.92 -17.39
CA MET A 150 12.30 -12.19 -17.69
C MET A 150 13.52 -13.04 -17.32
N ALA A 151 13.69 -14.14 -18.07
CA ALA A 151 14.77 -15.08 -17.88
C ALA A 151 16.14 -14.41 -17.95
N GLY A 152 16.98 -14.66 -16.94
CA GLY A 152 18.32 -14.08 -16.84
C GLY A 152 18.36 -12.62 -16.33
N PHE A 153 17.21 -11.99 -16.06
CA PHE A 153 17.11 -10.65 -15.46
C PHE A 153 16.82 -10.77 -13.96
N TYR A 154 15.84 -11.60 -13.58
CA TYR A 154 15.56 -12.00 -12.21
C TYR A 154 16.08 -13.42 -11.96
N GLY A 155 16.43 -13.74 -10.72
CA GLY A 155 16.73 -15.11 -10.32
C GLY A 155 15.49 -15.99 -10.29
N ASP A 156 15.70 -17.31 -10.33
CA ASP A 156 14.61 -18.27 -10.18
C ASP A 156 13.90 -18.06 -8.82
N GLY A 157 12.56 -17.94 -8.86
CA GLY A 157 11.75 -17.64 -7.70
C GLY A 157 11.68 -16.15 -7.29
N ASP A 158 12.55 -15.30 -7.85
CA ASP A 158 12.48 -13.85 -7.64
C ASP A 158 11.42 -13.22 -8.57
N TYR A 159 10.74 -12.19 -8.06
CA TYR A 159 9.78 -11.41 -8.84
C TYR A 159 9.70 -9.97 -8.34
N ASP A 160 9.19 -9.09 -9.20
CA ASP A 160 8.78 -7.74 -8.85
C ASP A 160 7.30 -7.55 -9.12
N LEU A 161 6.67 -6.68 -8.33
CA LEU A 161 5.24 -6.42 -8.38
C LEU A 161 4.99 -4.92 -8.27
N ALA A 162 4.37 -4.37 -9.29
CA ALA A 162 3.90 -2.99 -9.33
C ALA A 162 2.43 -2.93 -9.74
N GLY A 163 1.77 -1.85 -9.37
CA GLY A 163 0.37 -1.63 -9.67
C GLY A 163 0.09 -0.22 -10.17
N PHE A 164 -1.02 -0.09 -10.86
CA PHE A 164 -1.54 1.16 -11.37
C PHE A 164 -3.03 1.24 -11.04
N GLY A 165 -3.37 2.19 -10.16
CA GLY A 165 -4.74 2.45 -9.75
C GLY A 165 -5.31 3.68 -10.44
N VAL A 166 -6.61 3.66 -10.72
CA VAL A 166 -7.37 4.82 -11.21
C VAL A 166 -8.61 4.99 -10.35
N GLY A 167 -8.82 6.22 -9.89
CA GLY A 167 -9.99 6.64 -9.14
C GLY A 167 -10.67 7.84 -9.79
N ILE A 168 -11.80 8.23 -9.23
CA ILE A 168 -12.60 9.35 -9.71
C ILE A 168 -13.05 10.22 -8.55
N VAL A 169 -13.06 11.52 -8.75
CA VAL A 169 -13.59 12.50 -7.80
C VAL A 169 -14.31 13.62 -8.53
N ASP A 170 -15.30 14.25 -7.90
CA ASP A 170 -15.86 15.51 -8.43
C ASP A 170 -14.84 16.63 -8.21
N ARG A 171 -14.61 17.45 -9.23
CA ARG A 171 -13.66 18.57 -9.17
C ARG A 171 -13.90 19.49 -7.98
N ASP A 172 -15.17 19.70 -7.62
CA ASP A 172 -15.55 20.58 -6.52
C ASP A 172 -15.34 19.91 -5.14
N ARG A 173 -14.90 18.64 -5.10
CA ARG A 173 -14.65 17.84 -3.91
C ARG A 173 -13.22 17.31 -3.83
N LEU A 174 -12.32 17.81 -4.69
CA LEU A 174 -10.89 17.49 -4.59
C LEU A 174 -10.35 17.92 -3.22
N ILE A 175 -9.59 17.03 -2.59
CA ILE A 175 -8.86 17.33 -1.36
C ILE A 175 -7.46 17.78 -1.76
N THR A 176 -7.20 19.10 -1.64
CA THR A 176 -5.94 19.71 -2.09
C THR A 176 -5.08 20.23 -0.95
N GLY A 177 -5.66 20.37 0.26
CA GLY A 177 -4.97 20.99 1.39
C GLY A 177 -5.07 22.51 1.44
N GLU A 178 -5.48 23.19 0.35
CA GLU A 178 -5.50 24.64 0.25
C GLU A 178 -6.33 25.36 1.34
N THR A 179 -7.34 24.68 1.89
CA THR A 179 -8.24 25.23 2.91
C THR A 179 -7.81 24.91 4.34
N ILE A 180 -6.68 24.23 4.51
CA ILE A 180 -6.12 23.96 5.85
C ILE A 180 -5.70 25.27 6.48
N GLY A 181 -6.20 25.52 7.70
CA GLY A 181 -5.90 26.70 8.49
C GLY A 181 -5.27 26.35 9.85
N GLU A 182 -4.90 27.36 10.61
CA GLU A 182 -4.43 27.18 12.00
C GLU A 182 -5.58 26.69 12.89
N GLY A 183 -5.33 25.69 13.74
CA GLY A 183 -6.31 25.11 14.66
C GLY A 183 -7.10 23.93 14.10
N ASP A 184 -6.92 23.53 12.83
CA ASP A 184 -7.51 22.31 12.29
C ASP A 184 -6.95 21.05 13.00
N ILE A 185 -7.78 20.03 13.12
CA ILE A 185 -7.47 18.82 13.88
C ILE A 185 -6.96 17.71 12.96
N LEU A 186 -5.87 17.07 13.40
CA LEU A 186 -5.33 15.87 12.76
C LEU A 186 -5.96 14.62 13.40
N ILE A 187 -6.66 13.82 12.60
CA ILE A 187 -7.22 12.54 13.00
C ILE A 187 -6.43 11.43 12.33
N GLY A 188 -5.72 10.62 13.13
CA GLY A 188 -4.92 9.49 12.68
C GLY A 188 -5.70 8.19 12.69
N LEU A 189 -5.62 7.42 11.60
CA LEU A 189 -6.13 6.05 11.51
C LEU A 189 -4.96 5.07 11.64
N PRO A 190 -5.11 4.02 12.49
CA PRO A 190 -4.02 3.09 12.76
C PRO A 190 -3.57 2.34 11.54
N SER A 191 -2.28 2.01 11.50
CA SER A 191 -1.69 1.03 10.59
C SER A 191 -1.87 -0.39 11.12
N THR A 192 -1.65 -1.37 10.27
CA THR A 192 -1.63 -2.81 10.63
C THR A 192 -0.24 -3.30 11.04
N GLY A 193 0.79 -2.49 10.85
CA GLY A 193 2.20 -2.81 11.07
C GLY A 193 3.10 -1.86 10.29
N VAL A 194 4.22 -2.38 9.83
CA VAL A 194 5.22 -1.61 9.06
C VAL A 194 4.67 -1.13 7.72
N HIS A 195 3.62 -1.79 7.22
CA HIS A 195 3.08 -1.61 5.87
C HIS A 195 4.07 -2.08 4.80
N SER A 196 4.42 -1.24 3.82
CA SER A 196 5.31 -1.61 2.72
C SER A 196 6.55 -0.72 2.59
N ASN A 197 6.83 0.12 3.61
CA ASN A 197 7.94 1.07 3.57
C ASN A 197 9.00 0.75 4.63
N GLY A 198 10.24 1.16 4.39
CA GLY A 198 11.36 0.99 5.33
C GLY A 198 11.96 -0.42 5.35
N PHE A 199 11.58 -1.33 4.45
CA PHE A 199 12.00 -2.73 4.49
C PHE A 199 13.49 -2.95 4.21
N SER A 200 14.19 -2.04 3.59
CA SER A 200 15.66 -2.11 3.50
C SER A 200 16.31 -2.00 4.90
N LEU A 201 15.82 -1.07 5.74
CA LEU A 201 16.26 -0.95 7.12
C LEU A 201 15.82 -2.15 7.96
N VAL A 202 14.55 -2.57 7.84
CA VAL A 202 14.01 -3.76 8.54
C VAL A 202 14.88 -4.98 8.27
N ARG A 203 15.16 -5.30 7.01
CA ARG A 203 16.00 -6.45 6.63
C ARG A 203 17.39 -6.36 7.21
N LYS A 204 17.99 -5.18 7.15
CA LYS A 204 19.33 -4.95 7.74
C LYS A 204 19.34 -5.18 9.25
N ILE A 205 18.27 -4.76 9.95
CA ILE A 205 18.14 -4.99 11.39
C ILE A 205 17.96 -6.48 11.68
N ILE A 206 16.97 -7.11 11.06
CA ILE A 206 16.58 -8.48 11.41
C ILE A 206 17.61 -9.49 10.93
N LEU A 207 18.00 -9.41 9.65
CA LEU A 207 18.85 -10.45 9.04
C LEU A 207 20.34 -10.22 9.33
N ASP A 208 20.81 -8.97 9.15
CA ASP A 208 22.24 -8.70 9.21
C ASP A 208 22.72 -8.43 10.64
N ARG A 209 21.99 -7.55 11.39
CA ARG A 209 22.43 -7.13 12.72
C ARG A 209 22.05 -8.14 13.82
N MET A 210 20.78 -8.60 13.81
CA MET A 210 20.29 -9.55 14.81
C MET A 210 20.51 -11.00 14.44
N ASN A 211 20.82 -11.29 13.16
CA ASN A 211 20.98 -12.64 12.62
C ASN A 211 19.77 -13.54 12.96
N MET A 212 18.56 -12.97 12.93
CA MET A 212 17.30 -13.66 13.21
C MET A 212 16.83 -14.44 11.98
N LYS A 213 16.16 -15.55 12.23
CA LYS A 213 15.36 -16.24 11.20
C LYS A 213 13.96 -15.62 11.16
N LEU A 214 13.37 -15.55 9.99
CA LEU A 214 12.00 -15.06 9.84
C LEU A 214 10.97 -15.94 10.55
N THR A 215 11.32 -17.20 10.83
CA THR A 215 10.51 -18.16 11.59
C THR A 215 10.66 -18.04 13.11
N ASP A 216 11.56 -17.19 13.62
CA ASP A 216 11.74 -17.00 15.05
C ASP A 216 10.48 -16.37 15.64
N TYR A 217 9.91 -17.01 16.67
CA TYR A 217 8.72 -16.51 17.38
C TYR A 217 9.14 -15.44 18.41
N ILE A 218 8.38 -14.34 18.47
CA ILE A 218 8.63 -13.25 19.40
C ILE A 218 7.36 -13.05 20.25
N ASP A 219 7.50 -13.21 21.54
CA ASP A 219 6.38 -13.15 22.49
C ASP A 219 5.62 -11.80 22.42
N GLU A 220 6.36 -10.69 22.31
CA GLU A 220 5.78 -9.34 22.20
C GLU A 220 4.98 -9.15 20.92
N LEU A 221 5.27 -9.90 19.85
CA LEU A 221 4.52 -9.88 18.59
C LEU A 221 3.36 -10.88 18.59
N GLY A 222 3.43 -11.94 19.41
CA GLY A 222 2.49 -13.05 19.43
C GLY A 222 2.53 -13.93 18.16
N MET A 223 3.58 -13.79 17.36
CA MET A 223 3.78 -14.49 16.08
C MET A 223 5.26 -14.50 15.70
N SER A 224 5.61 -15.15 14.58
CA SER A 224 6.97 -15.10 14.07
C SER A 224 7.32 -13.70 13.51
N VAL A 225 8.62 -13.41 13.45
CA VAL A 225 9.13 -12.17 12.86
C VAL A 225 8.62 -11.99 11.43
N GLY A 226 8.69 -13.05 10.62
CA GLY A 226 8.25 -13.02 9.23
C GLY A 226 6.75 -12.76 9.08
N GLU A 227 5.89 -13.40 9.89
CA GLU A 227 4.45 -13.17 9.88
C GLU A 227 4.11 -11.71 10.24
N SER A 228 4.74 -11.16 11.28
CA SER A 228 4.55 -9.77 11.67
C SER A 228 4.96 -8.79 10.56
N LEU A 229 6.09 -9.03 9.92
CA LEU A 229 6.61 -8.17 8.85
C LEU A 229 5.84 -8.32 7.53
N LEU A 230 5.24 -9.48 7.27
CA LEU A 230 4.39 -9.72 6.10
C LEU A 230 2.92 -9.32 6.33
N THR A 231 2.56 -8.80 7.51
CA THR A 231 1.24 -8.19 7.71
C THR A 231 0.98 -7.15 6.62
N PRO A 232 -0.15 -7.29 5.86
CA PRO A 232 -0.39 -6.41 4.72
C PRO A 232 -0.65 -4.97 5.11
N THR A 233 -0.34 -4.06 4.21
CA THR A 233 -0.72 -2.65 4.29
C THR A 233 -2.23 -2.50 4.39
N ARG A 234 -2.69 -1.68 5.32
CA ARG A 234 -4.11 -1.41 5.52
C ARG A 234 -4.71 -0.66 4.33
N LEU A 235 -5.91 -1.10 3.93
CA LEU A 235 -6.73 -0.42 2.94
C LEU A 235 -7.61 0.63 3.63
N TYR A 236 -7.50 1.90 3.20
CA TYR A 236 -8.22 3.02 3.80
C TYR A 236 -9.46 3.49 3.03
N PRO A 237 -9.79 3.02 1.79
CA PRO A 237 -11.01 3.49 1.11
C PRO A 237 -12.27 3.24 1.90
N ARG A 238 -12.43 2.04 2.48
CA ARG A 238 -13.64 1.66 3.22
C ARG A 238 -13.92 2.54 4.45
N PRO A 239 -12.98 2.82 5.36
CA PRO A 239 -13.20 3.74 6.48
C PRO A 239 -13.31 5.20 6.06
N CYS A 240 -12.56 5.65 5.05
CA CYS A 240 -12.40 7.07 4.75
C CYS A 240 -13.46 7.63 3.80
N LEU A 241 -13.89 6.89 2.77
CA LEU A 241 -14.86 7.39 1.80
C LEU A 241 -16.19 7.85 2.43
N PRO A 242 -16.75 7.17 3.45
CA PRO A 242 -17.94 7.68 4.13
C PRO A 242 -17.71 9.01 4.87
N VAL A 243 -16.52 9.23 5.43
CA VAL A 243 -16.15 10.51 6.05
C VAL A 243 -16.07 11.60 4.98
N ILE A 244 -15.32 11.34 3.89
CA ILE A 244 -15.16 12.27 2.76
C ILE A 244 -16.53 12.66 2.15
N ARG A 245 -17.48 11.73 2.12
CA ARG A 245 -18.82 11.99 1.59
C ARG A 245 -19.68 12.88 2.49
N ASN A 246 -19.51 12.80 3.80
CA ASN A 246 -20.39 13.43 4.79
C ASN A 246 -19.79 14.67 5.44
N PHE A 247 -18.49 14.89 5.39
CA PHE A 247 -17.78 15.97 6.04
C PHE A 247 -16.82 16.66 5.07
N THR A 248 -16.43 17.88 5.41
CA THR A 248 -15.35 18.59 4.72
C THR A 248 -14.01 18.13 5.27
N VAL A 249 -13.31 17.26 4.52
CA VAL A 249 -11.93 16.88 4.80
C VAL A 249 -11.04 17.84 4.04
N LYS A 250 -10.27 18.66 4.78
CA LYS A 250 -9.43 19.71 4.18
C LYS A 250 -8.13 19.15 3.61
N GLY A 251 -7.59 18.08 4.22
CA GLY A 251 -6.39 17.43 3.78
C GLY A 251 -6.35 15.96 4.22
N MET A 252 -5.62 15.14 3.47
CA MET A 252 -5.34 13.76 3.85
C MET A 252 -3.89 13.42 3.56
N VAL A 253 -3.30 12.53 4.38
CA VAL A 253 -1.90 12.11 4.24
C VAL A 253 -1.81 10.60 4.41
N HIS A 254 -1.27 9.90 3.41
CA HIS A 254 -0.84 8.52 3.52
C HIS A 254 0.60 8.50 4.03
N ILE A 255 0.84 7.88 5.19
CA ILE A 255 2.18 7.82 5.78
C ILE A 255 2.95 6.66 5.17
N THR A 256 3.79 6.97 4.21
CA THR A 256 4.67 6.07 3.46
C THR A 256 6.15 6.34 3.76
N GLY A 257 7.06 6.03 2.83
CA GLY A 257 8.48 6.40 2.93
C GLY A 257 8.66 7.90 3.14
N GLY A 258 9.58 8.30 3.99
CA GLY A 258 9.71 9.68 4.48
C GLY A 258 8.91 9.97 5.75
N GLY A 259 8.01 9.05 6.18
CA GLY A 259 7.29 9.08 7.43
C GLY A 259 6.47 10.36 7.64
N PHE A 260 6.44 10.83 8.88
CA PHE A 260 5.69 12.04 9.24
C PHE A 260 6.32 13.31 8.66
N TYR A 261 7.65 13.38 8.66
CA TYR A 261 8.37 14.60 8.29
C TYR A 261 8.27 14.97 6.81
N GLU A 262 8.18 13.99 5.92
CA GLU A 262 8.15 14.25 4.48
C GLU A 262 6.76 14.14 3.85
N ASN A 263 5.84 13.34 4.45
CA ASN A 263 4.51 13.19 3.88
C ASN A 263 3.53 14.29 4.32
N ILE A 264 3.54 14.70 5.59
CA ILE A 264 2.60 15.72 6.08
C ILE A 264 2.78 17.06 5.38
N PRO A 265 3.99 17.59 5.15
CA PRO A 265 4.17 18.88 4.46
C PRO A 265 3.62 18.93 3.04
N ARG A 266 3.41 17.80 2.37
CA ARG A 266 2.91 17.75 0.98
C ARG A 266 1.51 18.33 0.82
N VAL A 267 0.71 18.27 1.88
CA VAL A 267 -0.70 18.72 1.86
C VAL A 267 -0.89 20.07 2.56
N LEU A 268 0.11 20.54 3.31
CA LEU A 268 0.00 21.77 4.06
C LEU A 268 0.24 23.01 3.17
N PRO A 269 -0.58 24.06 3.25
CA PRO A 269 -0.28 25.34 2.59
C PRO A 269 0.91 26.04 3.25
N ASP A 270 1.43 27.08 2.57
CA ASP A 270 2.53 27.88 3.10
C ASP A 270 2.14 28.55 4.41
N GLY A 271 3.09 28.60 5.33
CA GLY A 271 2.90 29.21 6.65
C GLY A 271 2.16 28.35 7.68
N ILE A 272 1.71 27.14 7.30
CA ILE A 272 1.08 26.16 8.18
C ILE A 272 2.05 25.03 8.51
N GLY A 273 2.09 24.65 9.77
CA GLY A 273 2.77 23.48 10.29
C GLY A 273 1.83 22.64 11.15
N VAL A 274 2.34 21.59 11.75
CA VAL A 274 1.59 20.71 12.66
C VAL A 274 2.35 20.43 13.95
N GLU A 275 1.60 20.32 15.04
CA GLU A 275 2.04 19.75 16.31
C GLU A 275 1.34 18.42 16.53
N ILE A 276 2.12 17.35 16.73
CA ILE A 276 1.61 15.98 16.89
C ILE A 276 2.08 15.43 18.24
N ASP A 277 1.15 14.94 19.04
CA ASP A 277 1.41 14.19 20.26
C ASP A 277 1.57 12.70 19.93
N VAL A 278 2.80 12.20 19.94
CA VAL A 278 3.11 10.80 19.63
C VAL A 278 2.67 9.81 20.72
N THR A 279 2.10 10.29 21.82
CA THR A 279 1.51 9.46 22.87
C THR A 279 -0.01 9.29 22.72
N ALA A 280 -0.62 9.99 21.76
CA ALA A 280 -2.06 9.99 21.52
C ALA A 280 -2.62 8.66 20.98
N TRP A 281 -1.76 7.76 20.53
CA TRP A 281 -2.16 6.43 20.03
C TRP A 281 -1.24 5.32 20.57
N PRO A 282 -1.73 4.06 20.64
CA PRO A 282 -0.90 2.95 21.08
C PRO A 282 0.16 2.63 20.03
N ARG A 283 1.40 2.52 20.45
CA ARG A 283 2.51 2.11 19.60
C ARG A 283 2.49 0.60 19.39
N LEU A 284 2.59 0.14 18.15
CA LEU A 284 2.66 -1.28 17.86
C LEU A 284 4.02 -1.86 18.29
N PRO A 285 4.06 -3.05 18.91
CA PRO A 285 5.30 -3.65 19.43
C PRO A 285 6.41 -3.76 18.39
N VAL A 286 6.09 -4.01 17.13
CA VAL A 286 7.05 -4.13 16.04
C VAL A 286 7.97 -2.90 15.91
N PHE A 287 7.46 -1.69 16.13
CA PHE A 287 8.27 -0.47 16.03
C PHE A 287 9.23 -0.32 17.21
N GLU A 288 8.82 -0.67 18.43
CA GLU A 288 9.69 -0.68 19.59
C GLU A 288 10.82 -1.70 19.45
N LEU A 289 10.49 -2.88 18.95
CA LEU A 289 11.47 -3.95 18.71
C LEU A 289 12.47 -3.55 17.62
N LEU A 290 11.99 -3.02 16.47
CA LEU A 290 12.87 -2.54 15.40
C LEU A 290 13.80 -1.42 15.90
N ARG A 291 13.27 -0.45 16.68
CA ARG A 291 14.07 0.59 17.27
C ARG A 291 15.15 0.02 18.18
N LYS A 292 14.77 -0.86 19.11
CA LYS A 292 15.68 -1.48 20.08
C LYS A 292 16.75 -2.33 19.41
N TRP A 293 16.35 -3.21 18.50
CA TRP A 293 17.26 -4.11 17.81
C TRP A 293 18.19 -3.37 16.85
N GLY A 294 17.67 -2.33 16.19
CA GLY A 294 18.44 -1.51 15.26
C GLY A 294 19.25 -0.41 15.93
N ASP A 295 18.99 -0.09 17.23
CA ASP A 295 19.49 1.09 17.91
C ASP A 295 19.21 2.36 17.09
N VAL A 296 17.98 2.45 16.58
CA VAL A 296 17.54 3.53 15.68
C VAL A 296 17.02 4.70 16.54
N ALA A 297 17.51 5.89 16.26
CA ALA A 297 17.03 7.09 16.94
C ALA A 297 15.55 7.39 16.61
N TRP A 298 14.81 7.95 17.59
CA TRP A 298 13.38 8.28 17.39
C TRP A 298 13.09 9.14 16.16
N PRO A 299 13.85 10.20 15.87
CA PRO A 299 13.60 10.97 14.65
C PRO A 299 13.70 10.13 13.37
N GLU A 300 14.66 9.21 13.31
CA GLU A 300 14.83 8.31 12.15
C GLU A 300 13.67 7.29 12.06
N MET A 301 13.15 6.79 13.20
CA MET A 301 11.97 5.93 13.21
C MET A 301 10.76 6.65 12.59
N TYR A 302 10.49 7.91 12.97
CA TYR A 302 9.39 8.72 12.44
C TYR A 302 9.64 9.24 11.01
N ARG A 303 10.87 9.19 10.53
CA ARG A 303 11.22 9.50 9.14
C ARG A 303 11.08 8.27 8.23
N THR A 304 11.32 7.07 8.77
CA THR A 304 11.32 5.84 7.98
C THR A 304 9.96 5.14 7.99
N PHE A 305 9.25 5.14 9.14
CA PHE A 305 8.08 4.32 9.40
C PHE A 305 6.83 5.13 9.71
N ASN A 306 5.67 4.48 9.57
CA ASN A 306 4.36 5.03 9.92
C ASN A 306 4.10 5.09 11.44
N MET A 307 4.90 4.46 12.25
CA MET A 307 4.85 4.42 13.72
C MET A 307 3.48 4.11 14.33
N GLY A 308 2.62 3.39 13.59
CA GLY A 308 1.27 2.99 14.03
C GLY A 308 0.14 3.82 13.45
N ILE A 309 0.43 4.90 12.71
CA ILE A 309 -0.55 5.71 11.97
C ILE A 309 -0.24 5.65 10.48
N GLY A 310 -1.13 5.03 9.70
CA GLY A 310 -0.91 4.92 8.26
C GLY A 310 -1.66 5.96 7.43
N MET A 311 -2.74 6.57 7.98
CA MET A 311 -3.51 7.61 7.30
C MET A 311 -3.84 8.73 8.28
N ILE A 312 -3.76 9.97 7.83
CA ILE A 312 -4.17 11.16 8.60
C ILE A 312 -5.25 11.88 7.80
N MET A 313 -6.29 12.36 8.49
CA MET A 313 -7.28 13.30 7.98
C MET A 313 -7.12 14.62 8.72
N ILE A 314 -7.21 15.74 8.00
CA ILE A 314 -7.20 17.09 8.57
C ILE A 314 -8.59 17.69 8.36
N VAL A 315 -9.25 18.05 9.46
CA VAL A 315 -10.63 18.55 9.48
C VAL A 315 -10.74 19.78 10.35
N ASP A 316 -11.82 20.56 10.16
CA ASP A 316 -12.13 21.69 11.04
C ASP A 316 -12.30 21.22 12.49
N ALA A 317 -11.87 22.03 13.44
CA ALA A 317 -11.97 21.70 14.85
C ALA A 317 -13.43 21.44 15.30
N GLY A 318 -14.39 22.16 14.69
CA GLY A 318 -15.83 21.99 14.97
C GLY A 318 -16.36 20.63 14.48
N ASP A 319 -15.78 20.07 13.43
CA ASP A 319 -16.21 18.79 12.85
C ASP A 319 -15.52 17.56 13.47
N ALA A 320 -14.40 17.75 14.16
CA ALA A 320 -13.55 16.66 14.63
C ALA A 320 -14.32 15.59 15.45
N SER A 321 -15.14 16.03 16.41
CA SER A 321 -15.94 15.10 17.24
C SER A 321 -16.97 14.32 16.43
N ALA A 322 -17.60 14.94 15.42
CA ALA A 322 -18.56 14.27 14.56
C ALA A 322 -17.89 13.27 13.61
N VAL A 323 -16.69 13.59 13.10
CA VAL A 323 -15.87 12.69 12.30
C VAL A 323 -15.42 11.49 13.13
N MET A 324 -14.92 11.71 14.34
CA MET A 324 -14.55 10.63 15.27
C MET A 324 -15.71 9.69 15.56
N LYS A 325 -16.91 10.26 15.82
CA LYS A 325 -18.14 9.48 16.03
C LYS A 325 -18.51 8.68 14.77
N ASN A 326 -18.42 9.29 13.58
CA ASN A 326 -18.73 8.62 12.32
C ASN A 326 -17.82 7.41 12.05
N LEU A 327 -16.54 7.49 12.41
CA LEU A 327 -15.59 6.38 12.35
C LEU A 327 -15.96 5.31 13.39
N ALA A 328 -16.19 5.68 14.65
CA ALA A 328 -16.54 4.77 15.73
C ALA A 328 -17.85 4.00 15.46
N ASP A 329 -18.87 4.63 14.90
CA ASP A 329 -20.15 4.01 14.52
C ASP A 329 -19.98 2.90 13.46
N ARG A 330 -18.82 2.85 12.78
CA ARG A 330 -18.41 1.81 11.81
C ARG A 330 -17.36 0.85 12.36
N ASN A 331 -17.12 0.87 13.68
CA ASN A 331 -16.09 0.09 14.36
C ASN A 331 -14.65 0.43 13.88
N GLU A 332 -14.45 1.64 13.37
CA GLU A 332 -13.13 2.11 12.97
C GLU A 332 -12.45 2.84 14.13
N LYS A 333 -11.25 2.38 14.49
CA LYS A 333 -10.40 3.09 15.46
C LYS A 333 -9.78 4.31 14.80
N ALA A 334 -9.78 5.42 15.51
CA ALA A 334 -9.10 6.64 15.12
C ALA A 334 -8.67 7.42 16.37
N TYR A 335 -7.72 8.32 16.21
CA TYR A 335 -7.15 9.10 17.31
C TYR A 335 -7.01 10.56 16.89
N VAL A 336 -7.34 11.48 17.77
CA VAL A 336 -6.92 12.87 17.60
C VAL A 336 -5.44 12.93 17.96
N ILE A 337 -4.58 13.13 16.96
CA ILE A 337 -3.12 13.01 17.10
C ILE A 337 -2.40 14.34 17.16
N GLY A 338 -3.11 15.45 16.88
CA GLY A 338 -2.50 16.77 16.86
C GLY A 338 -3.39 17.81 16.21
N ARG A 339 -2.78 18.94 15.93
CA ARG A 339 -3.44 20.10 15.31
C ARG A 339 -2.49 20.82 14.37
N THR A 340 -3.05 21.59 13.47
CA THR A 340 -2.32 22.56 12.66
C THR A 340 -2.01 23.80 13.47
N VAL A 341 -0.84 24.37 13.23
CA VAL A 341 -0.33 25.58 13.86
C VAL A 341 0.28 26.50 12.82
N LYS A 342 0.57 27.73 13.18
CA LYS A 342 1.45 28.58 12.38
C LYS A 342 2.82 27.92 12.27
N ALA A 343 3.36 27.81 11.06
CA ALA A 343 4.66 27.18 10.84
C ALA A 343 5.78 27.92 11.60
N GLY A 344 6.58 27.15 12.34
CA GLY A 344 7.84 27.60 12.93
C GLY A 344 9.01 27.32 11.99
N ALA A 345 10.18 27.06 12.57
CA ALA A 345 11.38 26.62 11.83
C ALA A 345 11.13 25.27 11.15
N ASP A 346 10.46 24.36 11.87
CA ASP A 346 10.04 23.06 11.36
C ASP A 346 8.53 23.05 11.10
N ARG A 347 8.10 22.46 9.99
CA ARG A 347 6.68 22.34 9.65
C ARG A 347 6.00 21.18 10.39
N VAL A 348 6.76 20.20 10.86
CA VAL A 348 6.27 19.05 11.61
C VAL A 348 7.00 18.98 12.94
N VAL A 349 6.27 19.24 14.01
CA VAL A 349 6.78 19.15 15.38
C VAL A 349 6.14 17.94 16.05
N LEU A 350 6.98 16.97 16.42
CA LEU A 350 6.55 15.79 17.18
C LEU A 350 6.85 16.03 18.66
N GLY A 351 5.81 15.99 19.49
CA GLY A 351 5.88 16.12 20.94
C GLY A 351 5.47 14.83 21.66
N GLY A 352 5.64 14.83 23.00
CA GLY A 352 5.33 13.67 23.84
C GLY A 352 6.58 13.01 24.43
N GLY A 353 6.39 12.07 25.34
CA GLY A 353 7.43 11.57 26.25
C GLY A 353 8.72 10.99 25.65
N VAL A 354 8.77 10.71 24.34
CA VAL A 354 9.94 10.13 23.66
C VAL A 354 10.91 11.19 23.10
N PHE A 355 10.46 12.46 23.00
CA PHE A 355 11.27 13.56 22.49
C PHE A 355 11.73 14.53 23.58
N ASN A 356 11.37 14.26 24.84
CA ASN A 356 11.71 15.09 25.99
C ASN A 356 12.91 14.53 26.83
N GLY A 357 13.68 13.60 26.22
CA GLY A 357 14.81 12.96 26.85
C GLY A 357 16.14 13.25 26.18
#